data_0d0b86c6d34b2b0fe98f05eb83a999a5
#
_entry.id   0d0b86c6d34b2b0fe98f05eb83a999a5
#
_cell.length_a   1.000
_cell.length_b   1.000
_cell.length_c   1.000
_cell.angle_alpha   90.00
_cell.angle_beta   90.00
_cell.angle_gamma   90.00
#
_symmetry.space_group_name_H-M   'P 1'
#
loop_
_entity.id
_entity.type
_entity.pdbx_description
1 polymer ?
#
loop_
_entity_poly.entity_id
_entity_poly.type
_entity_poly.pdbx_seq_one_letter_code
_entity_poly.pdbx_strand_id
1 'polypeptide(L)'
;GYYVGYVQQDIFGGRTVVATSEATACSAPPAPTVSIVFYDGWPFDWIQLNWSVANPGPRDYVALYNHPPTTANGYMAGQWQWATGASSWVSGTIWTAGHYIAYIHEDDCGNKTIIATAAQ
;
A
#
# COMPACT_ATOMS: atom_id res chain seq x y z
N GLY A 1 -10.96 11.33 24.55
CA GLY A 1 -11.09 11.13 24.30
C GLY A 1 -11.32 11.08 24.78
N TYR A 2 -11.55 11.27 24.95
CA TYR A 2 -11.98 10.99 25.06
C TYR A 2 -12.56 10.73 25.26
N TYR A 3 -12.81 11.28 25.32
CA TYR A 3 -13.60 10.85 25.18
C TYR A 3 -14.17 10.80 25.58
N VAL A 4 -14.28 11.27 25.70
CA VAL A 4 -14.93 11.05 25.61
C VAL A 4 -15.71 10.85 26.05
N GLY A 5 -16.34 11.28 26.55
CA GLY A 5 -17.06 11.08 26.39
C GLY A 5 -17.86 10.97 26.92
N TYR A 6 -18.59 11.19 27.39
CA TYR A 6 -19.49 10.95 27.51
C TYR A 6 -20.33 10.89 27.99
N VAL A 7 -20.52 11.46 28.07
CA VAL A 7 -21.33 11.23 28.13
C VAL A 7 -22.27 11.15 28.48
N GLN A 8 -22.87 11.49 28.97
CA GLN A 8 -23.67 11.35 28.94
C GLN A 8 -24.39 11.36 29.32
N GLN A 9 -24.73 11.84 29.64
CA GLN A 9 -25.28 11.80 29.78
C GLN A 9 -25.87 11.74 29.86
N ASP A 10 -26.23 12.31 30.52
CA ASP A 10 -26.68 12.18 30.45
C ASP A 10 -27.13 12.35 30.92
N ILE A 11 -27.15 12.83 30.94
CA ILE A 11 -27.34 12.79 30.84
C ILE A 11 -27.48 12.79 31.01
N PHE A 12 -27.81 13.00 31.17
CA PHE A 12 -27.58 12.76 30.81
C PHE A 12 -27.34 12.39 30.55
N GLY A 13 -27.61 13.10 30.91
CA GLY A 13 -27.06 12.76 30.20
C GLY A 13 -26.69 12.21 29.88
N GLY A 14 -26.81 12.33 29.90
CA GLY A 14 -26.26 11.80 29.10
C GLY A 14 -25.88 11.31 28.71
N ARG A 15 -25.66 11.38 28.24
CA ARG A 15 -25.07 10.86 27.58
C ARG A 15 -24.53 10.17 27.13
N THR A 16 -24.44 10.18 26.79
CA THR A 16 -23.68 9.53 26.11
C THR A 16 -23.00 9.07 25.62
N VAL A 17 -22.80 8.88 25.19
CA VAL A 17 -21.85 8.62 24.51
C VAL A 17 -21.47 8.09 23.99
N VAL A 18 -21.33 8.11 23.48
CA VAL A 18 -20.73 7.83 22.81
C VAL A 18 -19.99 7.19 22.27
N ALA A 19 -19.79 6.94 21.83
CA ALA A 19 -18.92 6.57 21.28
C ALA A 19 -18.43 6.24 20.55
N THR A 20 -18.06 6.15 20.30
CA THR A 20 -17.39 5.96 19.58
C THR A 20 -16.75 5.52 18.89
N SER A 21 -16.51 5.34 18.53
CA SER A 21 -15.76 5.08 17.81
C SER A 21 -15.06 4.88 17.22
N GLU A 22 -14.91 4.75 16.92
CA GLU A 22 -14.11 4.62 16.37
C GLU A 22 -13.51 4.65 15.68
N ALA A 23 -13.71 4.82 16.08
CA ALA A 23 -13.15 5.04 15.39
C ALA A 23 -12.21 5.01 14.73
N THR A 24 -11.73 5.09 14.77
CA THR A 24 -10.91 5.06 14.07
C THR A 24 -10.52 4.72 12.97
N ALA A 25 -10.89 5.25 12.43
CA ALA A 25 -11.05 4.68 11.14
C ALA A 25 -10.07 5.15 10.12
N CYS A 26 -8.91 4.66 10.18
CA CYS A 26 -8.04 4.67 9.03
C CYS A 26 -8.66 3.77 7.96
N SER A 27 -8.53 4.10 6.68
CA SER A 27 -9.13 3.31 5.60
C SER A 27 -8.65 1.87 5.63
N ALA A 28 -9.57 0.95 5.34
CA ALA A 28 -9.22 -0.47 5.25
C ALA A 28 -8.34 -0.71 4.01
N PRO A 29 -7.33 -1.60 4.10
CA PRO A 29 -6.50 -1.91 2.95
C PRO A 29 -7.27 -2.71 1.91
N PRO A 30 -6.98 -2.49 0.60
CA PRO A 30 -7.48 -3.36 -0.45
C PRO A 30 -6.80 -4.73 -0.42
N ALA A 31 -7.23 -5.62 -1.29
CA ALA A 31 -6.64 -6.97 -1.42
C ALA A 31 -6.01 -7.11 -2.82
N PRO A 32 -4.85 -6.52 -3.06
CA PRO A 32 -4.20 -6.58 -4.37
C PRO A 32 -3.49 -7.90 -4.61
N THR A 33 -3.26 -8.18 -5.89
CA THR A 33 -2.28 -9.19 -6.32
C THR A 33 -1.15 -8.47 -7.04
N VAL A 34 0.07 -8.99 -6.91
CA VAL A 34 1.26 -8.41 -7.51
C VAL A 34 2.12 -9.48 -8.15
N SER A 35 2.86 -9.11 -9.20
CA SER A 35 3.81 -10.01 -9.84
C SER A 35 4.92 -9.21 -10.52
N ILE A 36 6.07 -9.86 -10.70
CA ILE A 36 7.17 -9.34 -11.49
C ILE A 36 7.19 -10.12 -12.79
N VAL A 37 7.24 -9.40 -13.91
CA VAL A 37 7.27 -10.02 -15.22
C VAL A 37 8.42 -9.47 -16.05
N PHE A 38 8.81 -10.27 -17.04
CA PHE A 38 9.87 -9.93 -17.98
C PHE A 38 9.31 -8.96 -19.02
N TYR A 39 10.05 -7.89 -19.28
CA TYR A 39 9.74 -6.96 -20.35
C TYR A 39 10.85 -7.05 -21.41
N ASP A 40 10.48 -7.52 -22.61
CA ASP A 40 11.39 -7.66 -23.73
C ASP A 40 11.65 -6.29 -24.35
N GLY A 41 12.75 -5.68 -23.95
CA GLY A 41 13.11 -4.33 -24.39
C GLY A 41 14.35 -4.31 -25.26
N TRP A 42 14.82 -3.09 -25.57
CA TRP A 42 16.04 -2.86 -26.30
C TRP A 42 16.68 -1.55 -25.82
N PRO A 43 17.97 -1.49 -25.54
CA PRO A 43 18.99 -2.56 -25.72
C PRO A 43 19.02 -3.57 -24.59
N PHE A 44 18.21 -3.40 -23.54
CA PHE A 44 18.16 -4.28 -22.39
C PHE A 44 16.75 -4.76 -22.15
N ASP A 45 16.62 -5.94 -21.55
CA ASP A 45 15.36 -6.40 -21.00
C ASP A 45 15.16 -5.79 -19.62
N TRP A 46 13.91 -5.50 -19.26
CA TRP A 46 13.59 -4.77 -18.04
C TRP A 46 12.69 -5.57 -17.12
N ILE A 47 12.70 -5.22 -15.86
CA ILE A 47 11.73 -5.73 -14.88
C ILE A 47 10.46 -4.90 -15.01
N GLN A 48 9.34 -5.56 -15.22
CA GLN A 48 8.02 -4.93 -15.20
C GLN A 48 7.26 -5.35 -13.96
N LEU A 49 6.65 -4.39 -13.28
CA LEU A 49 5.77 -4.62 -12.14
C LEU A 49 4.34 -4.67 -12.63
N ASN A 50 3.61 -5.71 -12.23
CA ASN A 50 2.19 -5.84 -12.52
C ASN A 50 1.41 -5.95 -11.22
N TRP A 51 0.23 -5.35 -11.17
CA TRP A 51 -0.64 -5.45 -10.02
C TRP A 51 -2.09 -5.40 -10.45
N SER A 52 -2.95 -5.98 -9.62
CA SER A 52 -4.40 -5.96 -9.82
C SER A 52 -5.05 -5.65 -8.49
N VAL A 53 -5.87 -4.61 -8.45
CA VAL A 53 -6.54 -4.16 -7.24
C VAL A 53 -7.86 -3.50 -7.64
N ALA A 54 -8.95 -3.89 -6.96
CA ALA A 54 -10.28 -3.41 -7.32
C ALA A 54 -10.47 -1.94 -6.95
N ASN A 55 -10.03 -1.55 -5.77
CA ASN A 55 -10.25 -0.20 -5.24
C ASN A 55 -8.97 0.29 -4.58
N PRO A 56 -7.98 0.75 -5.36
CA PRO A 56 -6.73 1.22 -4.79
C PRO A 56 -6.97 2.50 -3.98
N GLY A 57 -6.28 2.62 -2.85
CA GLY A 57 -6.25 3.85 -2.10
C GLY A 57 -5.56 4.95 -2.90
N PRO A 58 -5.89 6.22 -2.67
CA PRO A 58 -5.36 7.32 -3.49
C PRO A 58 -3.84 7.50 -3.37
N ARG A 59 -3.23 6.98 -2.32
CA ARG A 59 -1.78 7.07 -2.12
C ARG A 59 -1.11 5.71 -2.07
N ASP A 60 -1.79 4.67 -2.56
CA ASP A 60 -1.19 3.35 -2.68
C ASP A 60 -0.16 3.34 -3.81
N TYR A 61 0.89 2.57 -3.63
CA TYR A 61 1.91 2.44 -4.66
C TYR A 61 2.52 1.04 -4.65
N VAL A 62 3.16 0.69 -5.76
CA VAL A 62 3.95 -0.53 -5.89
C VAL A 62 5.41 -0.14 -5.99
N ALA A 63 6.30 -1.01 -5.50
CA ALA A 63 7.71 -0.71 -5.48
C ALA A 63 8.54 -1.98 -5.72
N LEU A 64 9.73 -1.77 -6.26
CA LEU A 64 10.68 -2.83 -6.57
C LEU A 64 11.76 -2.88 -5.49
N TYR A 65 12.00 -4.08 -4.96
CA TYR A 65 13.01 -4.32 -3.94
C TYR A 65 14.06 -5.29 -4.47
N ASN A 66 15.29 -5.12 -4.02
CA ASN A 66 16.38 -6.07 -4.31
C ASN A 66 16.67 -7.01 -3.13
N HIS A 67 15.74 -7.10 -2.20
CA HIS A 67 15.76 -7.99 -1.03
C HIS A 67 14.32 -8.23 -0.61
N PRO A 68 14.03 -9.24 0.22
CA PRO A 68 12.67 -9.45 0.70
C PRO A 68 12.13 -8.18 1.38
N PRO A 69 10.97 -7.69 0.96
CA PRO A 69 10.42 -6.45 1.53
C PRO A 69 10.04 -6.63 3.00
N THR A 70 10.58 -5.76 3.85
CA THR A 70 10.26 -5.75 5.28
C THR A 70 9.73 -4.40 5.75
N THR A 71 10.06 -3.33 5.03
CA THR A 71 9.59 -1.98 5.33
C THR A 71 9.12 -1.30 4.07
N ALA A 72 8.13 -0.41 4.21
CA ALA A 72 7.58 0.32 3.07
C ALA A 72 8.62 1.21 2.37
N ASN A 73 9.66 1.63 3.07
CA ASN A 73 10.67 2.55 2.54
C ASN A 73 11.94 1.84 2.03
N GLY A 74 11.98 0.51 2.08
CA GLY A 74 13.18 -0.25 1.71
C GLY A 74 13.34 -0.52 0.23
N TYR A 75 12.54 0.07 -0.63
CA TYR A 75 12.60 -0.18 -2.07
C TYR A 75 13.80 0.51 -2.72
N MET A 76 14.14 0.05 -3.92
CA MET A 76 15.24 0.62 -4.71
C MET A 76 14.89 2.06 -5.10
N ALA A 77 15.86 2.97 -4.99
CA ALA A 77 15.64 4.39 -5.22
C ALA A 77 15.00 4.66 -6.58
N GLY A 78 13.88 5.38 -6.58
CA GLY A 78 13.16 5.72 -7.79
C GLY A 78 12.39 4.59 -8.45
N GLN A 79 12.42 3.38 -7.90
CA GLN A 79 11.78 2.22 -8.51
C GLN A 79 10.41 1.97 -7.87
N TRP A 80 9.49 2.89 -8.05
CA TRP A 80 8.13 2.79 -7.54
C TRP A 80 7.16 3.51 -8.48
N GLN A 81 5.88 3.17 -8.38
CA GLN A 81 4.81 3.76 -9.20
C GLN A 81 3.50 3.78 -8.41
N TRP A 82 2.72 4.83 -8.58
CA TRP A 82 1.39 4.89 -8.00
C TRP A 82 0.53 3.73 -8.49
N ALA A 83 -0.25 3.14 -7.59
CA ALA A 83 -1.13 2.03 -7.94
C ALA A 83 -2.38 2.48 -8.70
N THR A 84 -2.78 3.74 -8.55
CA THR A 84 -3.94 4.30 -9.25
C THR A 84 -3.59 4.65 -10.69
N GLY A 85 -4.54 4.44 -11.59
CA GLY A 85 -4.40 4.86 -12.98
C GLY A 85 -3.60 3.92 -13.86
N ALA A 86 -3.09 2.83 -13.32
CA ALA A 86 -2.34 1.84 -14.09
C ALA A 86 -2.39 0.49 -13.37
N SER A 87 -2.05 -0.57 -14.08
CA SER A 87 -1.90 -1.92 -13.51
C SER A 87 -0.56 -2.55 -13.87
N SER A 88 0.31 -1.82 -14.54
CA SER A 88 1.66 -2.25 -14.87
C SER A 88 2.58 -1.06 -15.04
N TRP A 89 3.87 -1.30 -14.80
CA TRP A 89 4.89 -0.27 -14.96
C TRP A 89 6.24 -0.95 -15.26
N VAL A 90 6.89 -0.50 -16.32
CA VAL A 90 8.23 -0.98 -16.67
C VAL A 90 9.24 -0.20 -15.83
N SER A 91 9.95 -0.89 -14.97
CA SER A 91 10.93 -0.25 -14.09
C SER A 91 12.18 0.16 -14.86
N GLY A 92 13.01 0.98 -14.22
CA GLY A 92 14.34 1.29 -14.75
C GLY A 92 15.40 0.25 -14.41
N THR A 93 15.00 -0.95 -14.00
CA THR A 93 15.92 -1.99 -13.56
C THR A 93 16.03 -3.08 -14.62
N ILE A 94 17.26 -3.42 -15.00
CA ILE A 94 17.54 -4.48 -15.96
C ILE A 94 17.12 -5.81 -15.36
N TRP A 95 16.59 -6.71 -16.20
CA TRP A 95 16.15 -8.03 -15.77
C TRP A 95 17.34 -8.85 -15.22
N THR A 96 17.35 -9.00 -13.91
CA THR A 96 18.33 -9.80 -13.16
C THR A 96 17.62 -10.47 -12.00
N ALA A 97 18.16 -11.54 -11.47
CA ALA A 97 17.53 -12.29 -10.38
C ALA A 97 17.59 -11.54 -9.05
N GLY A 98 16.75 -11.96 -8.11
CA GLY A 98 16.82 -11.49 -6.73
C GLY A 98 15.95 -10.29 -6.42
N HIS A 99 14.94 -10.00 -7.24
CA HIS A 99 14.06 -8.86 -7.04
C HIS A 99 12.70 -9.28 -6.50
N TYR A 100 12.04 -8.34 -5.86
CA TYR A 100 10.72 -8.52 -5.25
C TYR A 100 9.86 -7.31 -5.54
N ILE A 101 8.55 -7.52 -5.65
CA ILE A 101 7.56 -6.45 -5.73
C ILE A 101 6.80 -6.41 -4.42
N ALA A 102 6.45 -5.20 -3.98
CA ALA A 102 5.54 -4.99 -2.86
C ALA A 102 4.47 -3.99 -3.24
N TYR A 103 3.27 -4.22 -2.75
CA TYR A 103 2.18 -3.24 -2.80
C TYR A 103 2.08 -2.59 -1.42
N ILE A 104 2.21 -1.28 -1.39
CA ILE A 104 2.18 -0.51 -0.16
C ILE A 104 0.87 0.28 -0.10
N HIS A 105 0.11 0.06 0.96
CA HIS A 105 -1.10 0.84 1.25
C HIS A 105 -0.77 1.96 2.22
N GLU A 106 -1.14 3.17 1.85
CA GLU A 106 -1.08 4.31 2.76
C GLU A 106 -2.52 4.68 3.12
N ASP A 107 -2.86 4.55 4.40
CA ASP A 107 -4.21 4.81 4.89
C ASP A 107 -4.44 6.32 5.13
N ASP A 108 -5.66 6.66 5.54
CA ASP A 108 -6.04 8.05 5.79
C ASP A 108 -5.31 8.66 6.99
N CYS A 109 -4.72 7.82 7.82
CA CYS A 109 -3.94 8.24 8.98
C CYS A 109 -2.46 8.43 8.65
N GLY A 110 -2.04 8.18 7.41
CA GLY A 110 -0.65 8.30 6.99
C GLY A 110 0.21 7.09 7.29
N ASN A 111 -0.38 5.96 7.71
CA ASN A 111 0.36 4.74 7.97
C ASN A 111 0.59 3.98 6.67
N LYS A 112 1.83 3.55 6.45
CA LYS A 112 2.22 2.78 5.27
C LYS A 112 2.43 1.33 5.67
N THR A 113 1.76 0.43 4.95
CA THR A 113 1.79 -1.00 5.24
C THR A 113 2.00 -1.79 3.95
N ILE A 114 2.92 -2.75 3.98
CA ILE A 114 3.09 -3.70 2.89
C ILE A 114 1.96 -4.72 3.01
N ILE A 115 1.11 -4.82 1.99
CA ILE A 115 -0.07 -5.69 2.02
C ILE A 115 -0.03 -6.82 1.01
N ALA A 116 0.91 -6.79 0.07
CA ALA A 116 1.14 -7.90 -0.85
C ALA A 116 2.58 -7.86 -1.33
N THR A 117 3.17 -9.03 -1.52
CA THR A 117 4.53 -9.18 -2.04
C THR A 117 4.61 -10.38 -2.96
N ALA A 118 5.58 -10.36 -3.87
CA ALA A 118 5.91 -11.49 -4.70
C ALA A 118 7.39 -11.46 -5.06
N ALA A 119 7.98 -12.64 -5.20
CA ALA A 119 9.34 -12.78 -5.69
C ALA A 119 9.34 -12.86 -7.22
N GLN A 120 10.47 -12.46 -7.79
CA GLN A 120 10.72 -12.57 -9.21
C GLN A 120 10.72 -14.02 -9.68
#